data_e753f0265c49624a30b60361059c5c6d
#
_entry.id   e753f0265c49624a30b60361059c5c6d
#
_cell.length_a   1.000
_cell.length_b   1.000
_cell.length_c   1.000
_cell.angle_alpha   90.00
_cell.angle_beta   90.00
_cell.angle_gamma   90.00
#
_symmetry.space_group_name_H-M   'P 1'
#
loop_
_entity.id
_entity.type
_entity.pdbx_description
1 polymer ?
#
loop_
_entity_poly.entity_id
_entity_poly.type
_entity_poly.pdbx_seq_one_letter_code
_entity_poly.pdbx_strand_id
1 'polypeptide(L)' 'MSLKFCAFASGSSGNCYLVKNDSGALLIDAGISGKKIFAGLEETDTAHEEVLGVLITH' A
#
# COMPACT_ATOMS: atom_id res chain seq x y z
N MET A 1 8.00 -17.72 4.93
CA MET A 1 7.04 -16.88 4.20
C MET A 1 6.25 -16.02 5.18
N SER A 2 6.25 -14.74 5.00
CA SER A 2 5.52 -13.85 5.89
C SER A 2 4.66 -12.90 5.07
N LEU A 3 3.47 -12.63 5.59
CA LEU A 3 2.53 -11.71 4.98
C LEU A 3 2.32 -10.55 5.93
N LYS A 4 2.51 -9.33 5.44
CA LYS A 4 2.30 -8.13 6.20
C LYS A 4 1.14 -7.33 5.61
N PHE A 5 0.35 -6.76 6.48
CA PHE A 5 -0.78 -5.93 6.09
C PHE A 5 -0.66 -4.60 6.82
N CYS A 6 -0.74 -3.51 6.08
CA CYS A 6 -0.60 -2.17 6.64
C CYS A 6 -1.69 -1.27 6.09
N ALA A 7 -2.38 -0.56 6.96
CA ALA A 7 -3.35 0.43 6.53
C ALA A 7 -2.64 1.78 6.43
N PHE A 8 -2.49 2.29 5.22
CA PHE A 8 -1.92 3.63 5.02
C PHE A 8 -2.92 4.70 5.34
N ALA A 9 -4.19 4.45 5.04
CA ALA A 9 -5.27 5.37 5.35
C ALA A 9 -6.57 4.58 5.39
N SER A 10 -7.45 4.95 6.31
CA SER A 10 -8.78 4.38 6.34
C SER A 10 -9.73 5.43 6.89
N GLY A 11 -10.83 5.67 6.18
CA GLY A 11 -11.79 6.67 6.60
C GLY A 11 -12.56 7.22 5.44
N SER A 12 -13.35 8.24 5.71
CA SER A 12 -14.26 8.81 4.70
C SER A 12 -13.52 9.57 3.61
N SER A 13 -12.30 10.01 3.85
CA SER A 13 -11.55 10.79 2.86
C SER A 13 -10.71 9.92 1.92
N GLY A 14 -10.70 8.61 2.14
CA GLY A 14 -9.99 7.70 1.26
C GLY A 14 -9.41 6.54 2.01
N ASN A 15 -9.18 5.46 1.31
CA ASN A 15 -8.61 4.24 1.87
C ASN A 15 -7.40 3.81 1.06
N CYS A 16 -6.43 3.25 1.75
CA CYS A 16 -5.28 2.65 1.07
C CYS A 16 -4.65 1.63 2.01
N TYR A 17 -4.42 0.44 1.49
CA TYR A 17 -3.83 -0.64 2.27
C TYR A 17 -2.68 -1.24 1.51
N LEU A 18 -1.68 -1.70 2.25
CA LEU A 18 -0.54 -2.39 1.68
C LEU A 18 -0.55 -3.84 2.14
N VAL A 19 -0.45 -4.76 1.19
CA VAL A 19 -0.24 -6.18 1.49
C VAL A 19 1.11 -6.55 0.90
N LYS A 20 1.98 -7.10 1.72
CA LYS A 20 3.37 -7.34 1.34
C LYS A 20 3.82 -8.72 1.80
N ASN A 21 4.56 -9.40 0.93
CA ASN A 21 5.25 -10.64 1.28
C ASN A 21 6.66 -10.62 0.69
N ASP A 22 7.35 -11.76 0.75
CA ASP A 22 8.73 -11.85 0.28
C ASP A 22 8.84 -11.68 -1.24
N SER A 23 7.76 -11.89 -1.96
CA SER A 23 7.76 -11.78 -3.43
C SER A 23 7.41 -10.39 -3.94
N GLY A 24 6.83 -9.56 -3.10
CA GLY A 24 6.46 -8.22 -3.53
C GLY A 24 5.30 -7.66 -2.72
N ALA A 25 4.73 -6.59 -3.20
CA ALA A 25 3.69 -5.86 -2.49
C ALA A 25 2.55 -5.49 -3.43
N LEU A 26 1.36 -5.33 -2.86
CA LEU A 26 0.18 -4.85 -3.58
C LEU A 26 -0.46 -3.73 -2.78
N LEU A 27 -0.93 -2.73 -3.49
CA LEU A 27 -1.74 -1.68 -2.89
C LEU A 27 -3.21 -1.96 -3.16
N ILE A 28 -4.05 -1.76 -2.16
CA ILE A 28 -5.49 -1.96 -2.29
C ILE A 28 -6.15 -0.62 -2.03
N ASP A 29 -6.95 -0.16 -2.99
CA ASP A 29 -7.68 1.11 -2.89
C ASP A 29 -6.76 2.29 -2.66
N ALA A 30 -5.98 2.63 -3.66
CA ALA A 30 -5.06 3.78 -3.55
C ALA A 30 -5.83 5.09 -3.64
N GLY A 31 -6.75 5.33 -2.70
CA GLY A 31 -7.61 6.50 -2.69
C GLY A 31 -7.02 7.71 -2.00
N ILE A 32 -5.73 7.73 -1.77
CA ILE A 32 -5.04 8.86 -1.17
C ILE A 32 -4.02 9.41 -2.16
N SER A 33 -3.44 10.56 -1.83
CA SER A 33 -2.49 11.19 -2.75
C SER A 33 -1.22 10.33 -2.91
N GLY A 34 -0.59 10.44 -4.06
CA GLY A 34 0.65 9.71 -4.32
C GLY A 34 1.73 10.03 -3.29
N LYS A 35 1.76 11.28 -2.83
CA LYS A 35 2.71 11.70 -1.81
C LYS A 35 2.55 10.90 -0.53
N LYS A 36 1.31 10.69 -0.10
CA LYS A 36 1.02 9.91 1.10
C LYS A 36 1.34 8.43 0.90
N ILE A 37 1.11 7.93 -0.31
CA ILE A 37 1.45 6.54 -0.63
C ILE A 37 2.95 6.33 -0.53
N PHE A 38 3.74 7.23 -1.11
CA PHE A 38 5.20 7.13 -1.04
C PHE A 38 5.71 7.23 0.39
N ALA A 39 5.11 8.11 1.19
CA ALA A 39 5.47 8.21 2.60
C ALA A 39 5.18 6.90 3.35
N GLY A 40 4.03 6.29 3.05
CA GLY A 40 3.68 5.01 3.65
C GLY A 40 4.62 3.89 3.25
N LEU A 41 5.01 3.85 1.99
CA LEU A 41 5.97 2.87 1.51
C LEU A 41 7.31 3.02 2.22
N GLU A 42 7.74 4.25 2.42
CA GLU A 42 8.99 4.54 3.11
C GLU A 42 8.94 4.08 4.56
N GLU A 43 7.83 4.35 5.24
CA GLU A 43 7.65 3.96 6.63
C GLU A 43 7.63 2.44 6.81
N THR A 44 7.16 1.72 5.82
CA THR A 44 7.11 0.26 5.88
C THR A 44 8.32 -0.40 5.25
N ASP A 45 9.34 0.39 4.94
CA ASP A 45 10.58 -0.08 4.32
C ASP A 45 10.30 -0.87 3.04
N THR A 46 9.42 -0.33 2.22
CA THR A 46 9.02 -0.95 0.95
C THR A 46 9.48 -0.06 -0.19
N ALA A 47 10.32 -0.60 -1.08
CA ALA A 47 10.71 0.13 -2.28
C ALA A 47 9.54 0.14 -3.26
N HIS A 48 9.37 1.23 -4.00
CA HIS A 48 8.28 1.32 -4.95
C HIS A 48 8.38 0.25 -6.05
N GLU A 49 9.59 -0.23 -6.32
CA GLU A 49 9.77 -1.31 -7.30
C GLU A 49 9.19 -2.64 -6.80
N GLU A 50 8.98 -2.78 -5.51
CA GLU A 50 8.37 -3.99 -4.95
C GLU A 50 6.87 -4.03 -5.18
N VAL A 51 6.25 -2.91 -5.50
CA VAL A 51 4.81 -2.83 -5.68
C VAL A 51 4.46 -3.41 -7.05
N LEU A 52 3.79 -4.55 -7.05
CA LEU A 52 3.45 -5.27 -8.27
C LEU A 52 2.19 -4.76 -8.95
N GLY A 53 1.32 -4.11 -8.21
CA GLY A 53 0.10 -3.60 -8.79
C GLY A 53 -0.77 -2.91 -7.76
N VAL A 54 -1.89 -2.38 -8.24
CA VAL A 54 -2.87 -1.68 -7.42
C VAL A 54 -4.25 -2.27 -7.72
N LEU A 55 -4.96 -2.66 -6.67
CA LEU A 55 -6.33 -3.14 -6.80
C LEU A 55 -7.29 -2.03 -6.40
N ILE A 56 -8.26 -1.78 -7.25
CA ILE A 56 -9.31 -0.80 -6.99
C ILE A 56 -10.60 -1.58 -6.75
N THR A 57 -11.22 -1.39 -5.60
CA THR A 57 -12.38 -2.18 -5.22
C THR A 57 -13.70 -1.44 -5.38
N HIS A 58 -13.70 -0.21 -5.85
CA HIS A 58 -14.97 0.52 -6.05
C HIS A 58 -15.01 1.25 -7.38
#